data_78f6724d52fbb9af98bac49b33a7a508
#
_entry.id   78f6724d52fbb9af98bac49b33a7a508
#
_cell.length_a   1.000
_cell.length_b   1.000
_cell.length_c   1.000
_cell.angle_alpha   90.00
_cell.angle_beta   90.00
_cell.angle_gamma   90.00
#
_symmetry.space_group_name_H-M   'P 1'
#
loop_
_entity.id
_entity.type
_entity.pdbx_description
1 polymer ?
#
loop_
_entity_poly.entity_id
_entity_poly.type
_entity_poly.pdbx_seq_one_letter_code
_entity_poly.pdbx_strand_id
1 'polypeptide(L)'
;MSGGEQKPERYYVGVDVGTGSVRAALVDQSGVLLAFADQPIKKWEPQFNHHEQSSEDIWAACCVVTKKVVQGIDLNQIRGLGFDATCSLVVLDKQFRPLPVNHEEDSHRNVIMWLDHRAVSQVNRINETKHSVLQYVGGVMSVEMQAPKLLWLKENLRETCWDKAGHFFDLPDFLSWKATGVTARSLCSLVCKWTYSAERGWDDSFWKMIGLEDFVADNYSKIGNQVLPPGASLGNGLTPEAARDLGLLPGIAVAASLIDAHAGGLGVIGADVKGHGLVCEGQPVTSRLAVICGTSSCHMGISKDPIFVPGVWGPYFSAMVPGFWLNEGGQSVTGKLIDHMVEGHAAFPELQVKATARCQSVYAYLNSHLDLIKKAQPVGFLTVDLHVWPDFHGNRSPLADLTLKGMVTGLKLSQDLDDLAILYLATVQAIALGTRFIIEAMEAAGHSISTLFLCGGLSKNPLFVQMHADITGSNGKNEQSWESCVPETTG
;
A
#
# COMPACT_ATOMS: atom_id res chain seq x y z
N MET A 1 -3.31 -41.39 32.10
CA MET A 1 -4.11 -40.40 31.34
C MET A 1 -3.51 -39.05 31.68
N SER A 2 -2.58 -38.59 30.85
CA SER A 2 -1.99 -37.27 30.97
C SER A 2 -2.95 -36.28 30.32
N GLY A 3 -3.70 -35.56 31.13
CA GLY A 3 -4.47 -34.42 30.66
C GLY A 3 -3.51 -33.36 30.19
N GLY A 4 -3.28 -33.28 28.89
CA GLY A 4 -2.61 -32.15 28.30
C GLY A 4 -3.49 -30.92 28.55
N GLU A 5 -3.03 -29.98 29.35
CA GLU A 5 -3.61 -28.65 29.42
C GLU A 5 -3.62 -28.08 28.00
N GLN A 6 -4.77 -28.00 27.34
CA GLN A 6 -4.93 -27.25 26.11
C GLN A 6 -4.58 -25.81 26.45
N LYS A 7 -3.49 -25.30 25.85
CA LYS A 7 -3.20 -23.87 25.95
C LYS A 7 -4.45 -23.10 25.50
N PRO A 8 -4.86 -22.07 26.24
CA PRO A 8 -6.04 -21.30 25.85
C PRO A 8 -5.82 -20.72 24.45
N GLU A 9 -6.81 -20.91 23.60
CA GLU A 9 -6.83 -20.35 22.26
C GLU A 9 -6.66 -18.82 22.34
N ARG A 10 -5.84 -18.26 21.44
CA ARG A 10 -5.56 -16.84 21.38
C ARG A 10 -5.85 -16.34 19.98
N TYR A 11 -6.61 -15.27 19.89
CA TYR A 11 -7.00 -14.66 18.63
C TYR A 11 -6.49 -13.23 18.54
N TYR A 12 -6.31 -12.78 17.32
CA TYR A 12 -5.88 -11.43 16.96
C TYR A 12 -6.77 -10.90 15.85
N VAL A 13 -7.05 -9.61 15.89
CA VAL A 13 -7.83 -8.92 14.86
C VAL A 13 -6.92 -7.96 14.11
N GLY A 14 -6.89 -8.06 12.79
CA GLY A 14 -6.29 -7.08 11.88
C GLY A 14 -7.37 -6.31 11.16
N VAL A 15 -7.21 -4.98 11.05
CA VAL A 15 -8.13 -4.11 10.32
C VAL A 15 -7.32 -3.31 9.29
N ASP A 16 -7.58 -3.57 8.01
CA ASP A 16 -6.95 -2.96 6.84
C ASP A 16 -7.89 -1.94 6.20
N VAL A 17 -7.44 -0.70 6.10
CA VAL A 17 -8.17 0.39 5.44
C VAL A 17 -7.51 0.72 4.10
N GLY A 18 -7.98 0.06 3.06
CA GLY A 18 -7.54 0.33 1.69
C GLY A 18 -8.25 1.55 1.07
N THR A 19 -7.94 1.82 -0.19
CA THR A 19 -8.46 2.98 -0.94
C THR A 19 -9.99 3.02 -1.06
N GLY A 20 -10.65 1.87 -1.17
CA GLY A 20 -12.09 1.80 -1.45
C GLY A 20 -12.90 0.96 -0.48
N SER A 21 -12.27 0.31 0.47
CA SER A 21 -12.94 -0.56 1.45
C SER A 21 -12.10 -0.72 2.71
N VAL A 22 -12.79 -1.04 3.81
CA VAL A 22 -12.19 -1.52 5.05
C VAL A 22 -12.39 -3.02 5.12
N ARG A 23 -11.36 -3.73 5.55
CA ARG A 23 -11.38 -5.19 5.74
C ARG A 23 -10.97 -5.51 7.16
N ALA A 24 -11.53 -6.60 7.71
CA ALA A 24 -11.05 -7.14 8.97
C ALA A 24 -10.83 -8.64 8.82
N ALA A 25 -9.85 -9.13 9.56
CA ALA A 25 -9.51 -10.55 9.66
C ALA A 25 -9.37 -10.94 11.12
N LEU A 26 -9.90 -12.12 11.48
CA LEU A 26 -9.63 -12.79 12.73
C LEU A 26 -8.66 -13.94 12.46
N VAL A 27 -7.54 -13.96 13.16
CA VAL A 27 -6.53 -15.00 13.03
C VAL A 27 -6.23 -15.65 14.39
N ASP A 28 -5.85 -16.92 14.36
CA ASP A 28 -5.37 -17.61 15.56
C ASP A 28 -3.87 -17.33 15.82
N GLN A 29 -3.34 -17.93 16.88
CA GLN A 29 -1.94 -17.79 17.27
C GLN A 29 -0.95 -18.42 16.27
N SER A 30 -1.42 -19.21 15.32
CA SER A 30 -0.64 -19.85 14.25
C SER A 30 -0.71 -19.07 12.95
N GLY A 31 -1.51 -17.97 12.92
CA GLY A 31 -1.70 -17.14 11.72
C GLY A 31 -2.80 -17.68 10.78
N VAL A 32 -3.57 -18.69 11.21
CA VAL A 32 -4.68 -19.23 10.39
C VAL A 32 -5.83 -18.23 10.38
N LEU A 33 -6.31 -17.89 9.19
CA LEU A 33 -7.46 -17.01 8.98
C LEU A 33 -8.75 -17.76 9.37
N LEU A 34 -9.47 -17.25 10.38
CA LEU A 34 -10.70 -17.85 10.91
C LEU A 34 -11.95 -17.15 10.39
N ALA A 35 -11.90 -15.83 10.23
CA ALA A 35 -13.00 -15.03 9.72
C ALA A 35 -12.47 -13.82 8.95
N PHE A 36 -13.27 -13.41 7.97
CA PHE A 36 -12.97 -12.23 7.13
C PHE A 36 -14.27 -11.45 6.89
N ALA A 37 -14.16 -10.13 6.87
CA ALA A 37 -15.27 -9.24 6.48
C ALA A 37 -14.72 -8.03 5.76
N ASP A 38 -15.51 -7.49 4.84
CA ASP A 38 -15.22 -6.24 4.14
C ASP A 38 -16.43 -5.30 4.15
N GLN A 39 -16.15 -4.01 3.98
CA GLN A 39 -17.14 -2.94 3.91
C GLN A 39 -16.61 -1.84 2.98
N PRO A 40 -17.32 -1.51 1.88
CA PRO A 40 -16.97 -0.37 1.05
C PRO A 40 -17.03 0.95 1.83
N ILE A 41 -16.15 1.90 1.48
CA ILE A 41 -16.12 3.26 2.01
C ILE A 41 -16.28 4.28 0.88
N LYS A 42 -16.88 5.42 1.22
CA LYS A 42 -17.14 6.47 0.26
C LYS A 42 -15.88 7.25 -0.06
N LYS A 43 -15.74 7.62 -1.33
CA LYS A 43 -14.74 8.56 -1.84
C LYS A 43 -15.43 9.71 -2.53
N TRP A 44 -14.85 10.90 -2.43
CA TRP A 44 -15.29 12.08 -3.15
C TRP A 44 -14.18 12.55 -4.08
N GLU A 45 -14.57 12.88 -5.28
CA GLU A 45 -13.70 13.46 -6.32
C GLU A 45 -14.34 14.79 -6.78
N PRO A 46 -14.27 15.85 -5.93
CA PRO A 46 -15.00 17.10 -6.19
C PRO A 46 -14.51 17.80 -7.45
N GLN A 47 -13.26 17.60 -7.80
CA GLN A 47 -12.65 18.08 -9.05
C GLN A 47 -11.47 17.24 -9.46
N PHE A 48 -10.97 17.44 -10.66
CA PHE A 48 -9.80 16.73 -11.17
C PHE A 48 -8.60 16.82 -10.19
N ASN A 49 -7.96 15.72 -9.91
CA ASN A 49 -6.84 15.57 -8.98
C ASN A 49 -7.15 15.77 -7.48
N HIS A 50 -8.40 15.98 -7.08
CA HIS A 50 -8.79 16.06 -5.68
C HIS A 50 -9.54 14.79 -5.28
N HIS A 51 -9.02 14.10 -4.26
CA HIS A 51 -9.60 12.86 -3.75
C HIS A 51 -9.70 12.95 -2.23
N GLU A 52 -10.92 12.82 -1.72
CA GLU A 52 -11.25 13.05 -0.32
C GLU A 52 -12.03 11.88 0.29
N GLN A 53 -11.89 11.73 1.60
CA GLN A 53 -12.65 10.76 2.41
C GLN A 53 -13.08 11.38 3.74
N SER A 54 -13.89 10.64 4.48
CA SER A 54 -14.32 10.95 5.84
C SER A 54 -13.69 10.01 6.83
N SER A 55 -12.99 10.55 7.83
CA SER A 55 -12.43 9.74 8.91
C SER A 55 -13.51 9.11 9.78
N GLU A 56 -14.71 9.72 9.87
CA GLU A 56 -15.86 9.16 10.59
C GLU A 56 -16.47 7.97 9.84
N ASP A 57 -16.65 8.09 8.51
CA ASP A 57 -17.14 6.97 7.68
C ASP A 57 -16.18 5.78 7.73
N ILE A 58 -14.87 6.05 7.68
CA ILE A 58 -13.84 5.01 7.80
C ILE A 58 -13.92 4.31 9.16
N TRP A 59 -14.02 5.07 10.27
CA TRP A 59 -14.16 4.48 11.59
C TRP A 59 -15.44 3.65 11.72
N ALA A 60 -16.56 4.15 11.21
CA ALA A 60 -17.81 3.41 11.19
C ALA A 60 -17.69 2.08 10.43
N ALA A 61 -17.01 2.07 9.30
CA ALA A 61 -16.73 0.86 8.53
C ALA A 61 -15.82 -0.12 9.31
N CYS A 62 -14.77 0.38 9.99
CA CYS A 62 -13.92 -0.44 10.88
C CYS A 62 -14.77 -1.13 11.96
N CYS A 63 -15.72 -0.41 12.56
CA CYS A 63 -16.62 -0.97 13.57
C CYS A 63 -17.52 -2.07 13.00
N VAL A 64 -18.02 -1.89 11.77
CA VAL A 64 -18.87 -2.90 11.10
C VAL A 64 -18.10 -4.19 10.85
N VAL A 65 -16.93 -4.11 10.24
CA VAL A 65 -16.14 -5.30 9.87
C VAL A 65 -15.60 -6.03 11.11
N THR A 66 -15.16 -5.28 12.13
CA THR A 66 -14.65 -5.87 13.37
C THR A 66 -15.76 -6.66 14.09
N LYS A 67 -16.95 -6.09 14.24
CA LYS A 67 -18.11 -6.81 14.83
C LYS A 67 -18.45 -8.09 14.07
N LYS A 68 -18.35 -8.08 12.74
CA LYS A 68 -18.64 -9.27 11.91
C LYS A 68 -17.62 -10.39 12.16
N VAL A 69 -16.33 -10.11 12.20
CA VAL A 69 -15.29 -11.15 12.33
C VAL A 69 -15.20 -11.74 13.73
N VAL A 70 -15.67 -11.04 14.77
CA VAL A 70 -15.66 -11.55 16.14
C VAL A 70 -16.99 -12.17 16.56
N GLN A 71 -17.94 -12.27 15.65
CA GLN A 71 -19.26 -12.84 15.96
C GLN A 71 -19.14 -14.32 16.36
N GLY A 72 -19.65 -14.64 17.55
CA GLY A 72 -19.61 -16.02 18.10
C GLY A 72 -18.29 -16.41 18.75
N ILE A 73 -17.34 -15.49 18.86
CA ILE A 73 -16.03 -15.72 19.51
C ILE A 73 -16.11 -15.27 20.98
N ASP A 74 -15.45 -16.02 21.88
CA ASP A 74 -15.22 -15.54 23.24
C ASP A 74 -14.22 -14.38 23.22
N LEU A 75 -14.71 -13.18 23.48
CA LEU A 75 -13.91 -11.94 23.42
C LEU A 75 -12.73 -11.93 24.41
N ASN A 76 -12.77 -12.77 25.48
CA ASN A 76 -11.65 -12.93 26.41
C ASN A 76 -10.43 -13.62 25.76
N GLN A 77 -10.62 -14.29 24.63
CA GLN A 77 -9.53 -14.94 23.88
C GLN A 77 -8.84 -13.98 22.89
N ILE A 78 -9.43 -12.81 22.60
CA ILE A 78 -8.82 -11.79 21.73
C ILE A 78 -7.72 -11.08 22.50
N ARG A 79 -6.48 -11.16 22.00
CA ARG A 79 -5.27 -10.66 22.68
C ARG A 79 -4.73 -9.37 22.10
N GLY A 80 -5.09 -9.03 20.88
CA GLY A 80 -4.59 -7.84 20.24
C GLY A 80 -5.39 -7.42 19.02
N LEU A 81 -5.29 -6.13 18.74
CA LEU A 81 -5.86 -5.47 17.57
C LEU A 81 -4.75 -4.67 16.89
N GLY A 82 -4.62 -4.81 15.58
CA GLY A 82 -3.75 -3.99 14.74
C GLY A 82 -4.55 -3.27 13.66
N PHE A 83 -4.15 -2.05 13.36
CA PHE A 83 -4.67 -1.28 12.22
C PHE A 83 -3.55 -1.07 11.21
N ASP A 84 -3.90 -1.18 9.96
CA ASP A 84 -3.15 -0.58 8.87
C ASP A 84 -4.07 0.21 7.96
N ALA A 85 -3.51 1.17 7.24
CA ALA A 85 -4.28 2.01 6.33
C ALA A 85 -3.41 2.62 5.23
N THR A 86 -4.07 3.08 4.16
CA THR A 86 -3.44 3.98 3.19
C THR A 86 -2.86 5.21 3.89
N CYS A 87 -1.75 5.73 3.38
CA CYS A 87 -1.07 6.92 3.91
C CYS A 87 -1.83 8.23 3.54
N SER A 88 -3.10 8.33 3.92
CA SER A 88 -3.94 9.50 3.71
C SER A 88 -3.84 10.49 4.87
N LEU A 89 -3.91 11.79 4.58
CA LEU A 89 -3.79 12.85 5.58
C LEU A 89 -5.14 13.15 6.23
N VAL A 90 -5.24 12.97 7.54
CA VAL A 90 -6.44 13.30 8.35
C VAL A 90 -6.21 14.61 9.11
N VAL A 91 -7.17 15.54 9.07
CA VAL A 91 -7.07 16.84 9.73
C VAL A 91 -8.16 17.00 10.79
N LEU A 92 -7.73 17.35 12.01
CA LEU A 92 -8.59 17.55 13.17
C LEU A 92 -8.26 18.86 13.89
N ASP A 93 -9.26 19.44 14.56
CA ASP A 93 -9.06 20.61 15.44
C ASP A 93 -8.39 20.21 16.79
N LYS A 94 -8.21 21.20 17.65
CA LYS A 94 -7.63 20.99 19.00
C LYS A 94 -8.49 20.11 19.92
N GLN A 95 -9.77 19.94 19.62
CA GLN A 95 -10.72 19.09 20.31
C GLN A 95 -10.95 17.76 19.57
N PHE A 96 -10.08 17.45 18.60
CA PHE A 96 -10.15 16.24 17.77
C PHE A 96 -11.43 16.12 16.93
N ARG A 97 -12.05 17.23 16.55
CA ARG A 97 -13.19 17.24 15.63
C ARG A 97 -12.69 17.40 14.20
N PRO A 98 -13.35 16.77 13.20
CA PRO A 98 -12.99 16.90 11.80
C PRO A 98 -12.94 18.36 11.32
N LEU A 99 -11.93 18.69 10.52
CA LEU A 99 -11.81 19.98 9.82
C LEU A 99 -11.87 19.78 8.32
N PRO A 100 -12.51 20.69 7.57
CA PRO A 100 -12.64 20.57 6.12
C PRO A 100 -11.29 20.67 5.42
N VAL A 101 -11.06 19.80 4.43
CA VAL A 101 -9.89 19.86 3.54
C VAL A 101 -10.26 20.34 2.13
N ASN A 102 -11.40 21.04 2.01
CA ASN A 102 -12.04 21.50 0.78
C ASN A 102 -12.55 22.93 0.90
N HIS A 103 -12.76 23.58 -0.25
CA HIS A 103 -13.24 24.97 -0.32
C HIS A 103 -14.74 25.10 0.02
N GLU A 104 -15.49 23.99 -0.01
CA GLU A 104 -16.89 23.95 0.37
C GLU A 104 -17.11 24.00 1.89
N GLU A 105 -16.03 23.99 2.67
CA GLU A 105 -16.02 23.95 4.13
C GLU A 105 -16.82 22.76 4.73
N ASP A 106 -16.90 21.66 3.98
CA ASP A 106 -17.53 20.44 4.42
C ASP A 106 -16.57 19.64 5.34
N SER A 107 -16.76 19.77 6.66
CA SER A 107 -15.94 19.11 7.67
C SER A 107 -16.11 17.58 7.69
N HIS A 108 -17.18 17.05 7.07
CA HIS A 108 -17.31 15.60 6.91
C HIS A 108 -16.22 15.02 6.00
N ARG A 109 -15.71 15.82 5.05
CA ARG A 109 -14.58 15.49 4.18
C ARG A 109 -13.29 16.09 4.75
N ASN A 110 -12.68 15.38 5.68
CA ASN A 110 -11.51 15.82 6.45
C ASN A 110 -10.24 15.00 6.15
N VAL A 111 -10.27 14.18 5.10
CA VAL A 111 -9.15 13.31 4.70
C VAL A 111 -8.73 13.64 3.27
N ILE A 112 -7.45 13.99 3.07
CA ILE A 112 -6.82 14.06 1.74
C ILE A 112 -6.20 12.70 1.45
N MET A 113 -6.68 12.02 0.41
CA MET A 113 -6.22 10.67 0.07
C MET A 113 -4.76 10.65 -0.40
N TRP A 114 -4.11 9.50 -0.28
CA TRP A 114 -2.72 9.30 -0.71
C TRP A 114 -2.49 9.63 -2.20
N LEU A 115 -3.44 9.27 -3.06
CA LEU A 115 -3.40 9.46 -4.52
C LEU A 115 -3.86 10.86 -4.98
N ASP A 116 -4.13 11.79 -4.06
CA ASP A 116 -4.52 13.17 -4.36
C ASP A 116 -3.34 13.97 -4.93
N HIS A 117 -3.55 14.65 -6.03
CA HIS A 117 -2.53 15.41 -6.74
C HIS A 117 -2.72 16.94 -6.64
N ARG A 118 -3.55 17.45 -5.70
CA ARG A 118 -3.77 18.90 -5.53
C ARG A 118 -2.48 19.70 -5.25
N ALA A 119 -1.47 19.06 -4.64
CA ALA A 119 -0.26 19.71 -4.16
C ALA A 119 0.93 19.67 -5.15
N VAL A 120 0.71 19.45 -6.45
CA VAL A 120 1.80 19.37 -7.47
C VAL A 120 2.67 20.62 -7.48
N SER A 121 2.08 21.82 -7.37
CA SER A 121 2.86 23.09 -7.32
C SER A 121 3.78 23.14 -6.10
N GLN A 122 3.31 22.67 -4.95
CA GLN A 122 4.10 22.60 -3.71
C GLN A 122 5.23 21.58 -3.84
N VAL A 123 4.97 20.43 -4.47
CA VAL A 123 6.01 19.44 -4.78
C VAL A 123 7.14 20.05 -5.58
N ASN A 124 6.83 20.76 -6.66
CA ASN A 124 7.84 21.38 -7.52
C ASN A 124 8.72 22.35 -6.73
N ARG A 125 8.13 23.23 -5.91
CA ARG A 125 8.89 24.17 -5.06
C ARG A 125 9.75 23.46 -4.01
N ILE A 126 9.25 22.38 -3.40
CA ILE A 126 10.03 21.58 -2.46
C ILE A 126 11.22 20.94 -3.18
N ASN A 127 11.05 20.41 -4.38
CA ASN A 127 12.12 19.80 -5.17
C ASN A 127 13.17 20.82 -5.61
N GLU A 128 12.79 22.07 -5.89
CA GLU A 128 13.72 23.16 -6.21
C GLU A 128 14.66 23.50 -5.06
N THR A 129 14.29 23.22 -3.81
CA THR A 129 15.14 23.44 -2.64
C THR A 129 16.39 22.56 -2.63
N LYS A 130 16.35 21.40 -3.27
CA LYS A 130 17.42 20.37 -3.27
C LYS A 130 17.91 20.02 -1.86
N HIS A 131 17.01 20.13 -0.86
CA HIS A 131 17.34 19.83 0.51
C HIS A 131 17.78 18.37 0.68
N SER A 132 18.73 18.12 1.58
CA SER A 132 19.32 16.79 1.78
C SER A 132 18.31 15.71 2.20
N VAL A 133 17.19 16.09 2.80
CA VAL A 133 16.11 15.17 3.17
C VAL A 133 15.50 14.45 1.96
N LEU A 134 15.57 15.07 0.76
CA LEU A 134 15.03 14.47 -0.47
C LEU A 134 15.73 13.17 -0.86
N GLN A 135 16.96 12.93 -0.40
CA GLN A 135 17.65 11.65 -0.65
C GLN A 135 16.87 10.44 -0.13
N TYR A 136 16.08 10.59 0.94
CA TYR A 136 15.26 9.52 1.52
C TYR A 136 13.95 9.26 0.76
N VAL A 137 13.61 10.13 -0.17
CA VAL A 137 12.42 9.97 -1.04
C VAL A 137 12.82 9.80 -2.51
N GLY A 138 13.96 9.13 -2.75
CA GLY A 138 14.47 8.82 -4.08
C GLY A 138 15.08 10.02 -4.82
N GLY A 139 15.35 11.12 -4.12
CA GLY A 139 15.89 12.37 -4.67
C GLY A 139 14.82 13.38 -5.09
N VAL A 140 13.56 12.97 -5.20
CA VAL A 140 12.44 13.80 -5.69
C VAL A 140 11.21 13.58 -4.79
N MET A 141 10.70 14.64 -4.15
CA MET A 141 9.47 14.62 -3.38
C MET A 141 8.29 14.25 -4.27
N SER A 142 7.44 13.35 -3.78
CA SER A 142 6.20 12.94 -4.44
C SER A 142 4.97 13.67 -3.86
N VAL A 143 3.90 13.80 -4.65
CA VAL A 143 2.59 14.27 -4.19
C VAL A 143 1.95 13.35 -3.13
N GLU A 144 2.40 12.11 -3.06
CA GLU A 144 1.94 11.13 -2.06
C GLU A 144 2.46 11.43 -0.64
N MET A 145 3.49 12.28 -0.51
CA MET A 145 4.06 12.69 0.77
C MET A 145 3.18 13.74 1.48
N GLN A 146 3.34 13.87 2.80
CA GLN A 146 2.47 14.75 3.58
C GLN A 146 2.92 16.21 3.54
N ALA A 147 4.22 16.50 3.47
CA ALA A 147 4.74 17.87 3.46
C ALA A 147 4.12 18.76 2.36
N PRO A 148 4.00 18.31 1.09
CA PRO A 148 3.32 19.10 0.06
C PRO A 148 1.84 19.37 0.36
N LYS A 149 1.10 18.38 0.90
CA LYS A 149 -0.31 18.51 1.25
C LYS A 149 -0.52 19.50 2.39
N LEU A 150 0.36 19.47 3.40
CA LEU A 150 0.36 20.42 4.51
C LEU A 150 0.62 21.85 4.03
N LEU A 151 1.59 22.02 3.12
CA LEU A 151 1.89 23.31 2.53
C LEU A 151 0.70 23.83 1.70
N TRP A 152 0.03 22.94 0.94
CA TRP A 152 -1.17 23.28 0.21
C TRP A 152 -2.30 23.75 1.13
N LEU A 153 -2.54 23.05 2.25
CA LEU A 153 -3.55 23.45 3.27
C LEU A 153 -3.23 24.82 3.85
N LYS A 154 -1.97 25.11 4.19
CA LYS A 154 -1.55 26.41 4.70
C LYS A 154 -1.82 27.54 3.72
N GLU A 155 -1.62 27.31 2.43
CA GLU A 155 -1.76 28.31 1.38
C GLU A 155 -3.20 28.52 0.91
N ASN A 156 -4.01 27.46 0.87
CA ASN A 156 -5.33 27.49 0.22
C ASN A 156 -6.50 27.47 1.22
N LEU A 157 -6.31 26.93 2.43
CA LEU A 157 -7.37 26.79 3.45
C LEU A 157 -6.90 27.34 4.81
N ARG A 158 -6.27 28.52 4.81
CA ARG A 158 -5.64 29.07 6.01
C ARG A 158 -6.65 29.26 7.14
N GLU A 159 -7.70 30.03 6.91
CA GLU A 159 -8.68 30.42 7.95
C GLU A 159 -9.67 29.29 8.29
N THR A 160 -10.03 28.48 7.29
CA THR A 160 -11.03 27.43 7.45
C THR A 160 -10.48 26.15 8.03
N CYS A 161 -9.19 25.84 7.77
CA CYS A 161 -8.53 24.60 8.17
C CYS A 161 -7.23 24.86 8.97
N TRP A 162 -6.20 25.47 8.36
CA TRP A 162 -4.84 25.50 8.90
C TRP A 162 -4.73 26.14 10.29
N ASP A 163 -5.30 27.33 10.48
CA ASP A 163 -5.21 28.08 11.75
C ASP A 163 -6.03 27.41 12.86
N LYS A 164 -7.07 26.62 12.50
CA LYS A 164 -7.90 25.84 13.43
C LYS A 164 -7.31 24.47 13.77
N ALA A 165 -6.43 23.93 12.90
CA ALA A 165 -5.88 22.59 13.06
C ALA A 165 -5.08 22.44 14.35
N GLY A 166 -5.43 21.40 15.10
CA GLY A 166 -4.71 20.94 16.28
C GLY A 166 -3.89 19.70 15.99
N HIS A 167 -4.34 18.87 15.07
CA HIS A 167 -3.71 17.59 14.77
C HIS A 167 -3.77 17.26 13.27
N PHE A 168 -2.63 16.84 12.75
CA PHE A 168 -2.49 16.21 11.46
C PHE A 168 -2.00 14.78 11.68
N PHE A 169 -2.77 13.80 11.20
CA PHE A 169 -2.44 12.38 11.32
C PHE A 169 -2.24 11.74 9.95
N ASP A 170 -1.37 10.75 9.89
CA ASP A 170 -1.54 9.72 8.89
C ASP A 170 -2.76 8.86 9.26
N LEU A 171 -3.50 8.35 8.30
CA LEU A 171 -4.76 7.61 8.57
C LEU A 171 -4.54 6.41 9.51
N PRO A 172 -3.49 5.56 9.36
CA PRO A 172 -3.25 4.49 10.32
C PRO A 172 -3.03 4.99 11.75
N ASP A 173 -2.34 6.12 11.92
CA ASP A 173 -2.13 6.73 13.24
C ASP A 173 -3.42 7.33 13.81
N PHE A 174 -4.29 7.89 12.96
CA PHE A 174 -5.62 8.33 13.36
C PHE A 174 -6.45 7.17 13.92
N LEU A 175 -6.45 6.01 13.26
CA LEU A 175 -7.19 4.83 13.72
C LEU A 175 -6.66 4.32 15.07
N SER A 176 -5.35 4.28 15.23
CA SER A 176 -4.69 3.93 16.48
C SER A 176 -5.04 4.89 17.62
N TRP A 177 -5.02 6.21 17.33
CA TRP A 177 -5.49 7.22 18.29
C TRP A 177 -6.96 7.05 18.63
N LYS A 178 -7.83 6.86 17.64
CA LYS A 178 -9.29 6.70 17.84
C LYS A 178 -9.60 5.50 18.72
N ALA A 179 -8.80 4.44 18.61
CA ALA A 179 -8.94 3.23 19.41
C ALA A 179 -8.42 3.36 20.85
N THR A 180 -7.38 4.18 21.09
CA THR A 180 -6.63 4.16 22.36
C THR A 180 -6.59 5.51 23.08
N GLY A 181 -6.90 6.60 22.40
CA GLY A 181 -6.69 7.97 22.90
C GLY A 181 -5.22 8.42 22.91
N VAL A 182 -4.28 7.59 22.49
CA VAL A 182 -2.84 7.90 22.49
C VAL A 182 -2.46 8.61 21.19
N THR A 183 -1.83 9.78 21.31
CA THR A 183 -1.44 10.63 20.18
C THR A 183 -0.05 10.32 19.62
N ALA A 184 0.62 9.27 20.06
CA ALA A 184 1.87 8.82 19.47
C ALA A 184 1.67 8.44 17.99
N ARG A 185 2.72 8.63 17.20
CA ARG A 185 2.78 8.26 15.79
C ARG A 185 3.59 7.01 15.59
N SER A 186 3.22 6.20 14.62
CA SER A 186 4.03 5.08 14.18
C SER A 186 5.27 5.57 13.44
N LEU A 187 6.42 4.98 13.77
CA LEU A 187 7.66 5.24 13.05
C LEU A 187 7.49 4.91 11.55
N CYS A 188 6.67 3.89 11.20
CA CYS A 188 6.36 3.54 9.81
C CYS A 188 5.82 4.74 9.02
N SER A 189 4.72 5.35 9.49
CA SER A 189 4.12 6.51 8.84
C SER A 189 5.11 7.67 8.73
N LEU A 190 5.80 7.99 9.83
CA LEU A 190 6.65 9.18 9.89
C LEU A 190 7.88 9.11 9.00
N VAL A 191 8.59 7.97 8.98
CA VAL A 191 9.79 7.86 8.12
C VAL A 191 9.42 7.75 6.65
N CYS A 192 8.29 7.11 6.33
CA CYS A 192 7.90 6.87 4.94
C CYS A 192 7.24 8.09 4.28
N LYS A 193 6.43 8.86 5.01
CA LYS A 193 5.59 9.91 4.40
C LYS A 193 5.79 11.31 4.95
N TRP A 194 6.46 11.47 6.10
CA TRP A 194 6.60 12.75 6.81
C TRP A 194 8.03 13.27 6.87
N THR A 195 8.99 12.67 6.18
CA THR A 195 10.41 13.06 6.18
C THR A 195 11.09 13.01 7.57
N TYR A 196 10.54 12.21 8.48
CA TYR A 196 11.14 11.98 9.80
C TYR A 196 12.33 11.01 9.69
N SER A 197 13.39 11.25 10.45
CA SER A 197 14.51 10.31 10.55
C SER A 197 14.44 9.55 11.87
N ALA A 198 14.48 8.20 11.80
CA ALA A 198 14.52 7.37 13.01
C ALA A 198 15.74 7.66 13.91
N GLU A 199 16.85 8.12 13.31
CA GLU A 199 18.11 8.40 14.03
C GLU A 199 18.21 9.86 14.51
N ARG A 200 17.70 10.82 13.72
CA ARG A 200 17.91 12.26 13.93
C ARG A 200 16.65 13.04 14.31
N GLY A 201 15.48 12.39 14.21
CA GLY A 201 14.19 13.05 14.42
C GLY A 201 13.77 13.95 13.26
N TRP A 202 13.06 15.01 13.58
CA TRP A 202 12.61 16.04 12.65
C TRP A 202 13.77 16.93 12.22
N ASP A 203 13.81 17.33 10.94
CA ASP A 203 14.81 18.26 10.41
C ASP A 203 14.21 19.68 10.34
N ASP A 204 14.53 20.49 11.34
CA ASP A 204 14.09 21.90 11.44
C ASP A 204 14.41 22.72 10.18
N SER A 205 15.55 22.46 9.56
CA SER A 205 15.99 23.23 8.39
C SER A 205 15.08 22.98 7.19
N PHE A 206 14.63 21.74 7.02
CA PHE A 206 13.68 21.38 5.97
C PHE A 206 12.34 22.08 6.16
N TRP A 207 11.72 21.97 7.35
CA TRP A 207 10.41 22.55 7.62
C TRP A 207 10.42 24.08 7.52
N LYS A 208 11.48 24.73 7.96
CA LYS A 208 11.68 26.18 7.79
C LYS A 208 11.85 26.56 6.31
N MET A 209 12.65 25.79 5.55
CA MET A 209 12.93 26.09 4.15
C MET A 209 11.68 26.01 3.26
N ILE A 210 10.76 25.10 3.57
CA ILE A 210 9.52 24.95 2.78
C ILE A 210 8.37 25.83 3.27
N GLY A 211 8.58 26.69 4.29
CA GLY A 211 7.57 27.63 4.81
C GLY A 211 6.58 26.99 5.80
N LEU A 212 6.97 25.90 6.48
CA LEU A 212 6.19 25.22 7.52
C LEU A 212 6.86 25.30 8.90
N GLU A 213 7.52 26.44 9.18
CA GLU A 213 8.20 26.73 10.45
C GLU A 213 7.30 26.69 11.67
N ASP A 214 5.96 26.78 11.49
CA ASP A 214 4.98 26.62 12.56
C ASP A 214 5.15 25.31 13.32
N PHE A 215 5.52 24.21 12.64
CA PHE A 215 5.76 22.93 13.28
C PHE A 215 7.01 22.91 14.13
N VAL A 216 8.04 23.66 13.75
CA VAL A 216 9.25 23.82 14.55
C VAL A 216 8.94 24.62 15.80
N ALA A 217 8.16 25.71 15.65
CA ALA A 217 7.79 26.60 16.76
C ALA A 217 6.92 25.90 17.84
N ASP A 218 6.08 24.92 17.45
CA ASP A 218 5.25 24.15 18.38
C ASP A 218 5.85 22.80 18.79
N ASN A 219 7.15 22.59 18.51
CA ASN A 219 7.85 21.34 18.78
C ASN A 219 7.15 20.11 18.18
N TYR A 220 6.66 20.26 16.93
CA TYR A 220 5.99 19.20 16.15
C TYR A 220 4.75 18.60 16.81
N SER A 221 4.14 19.29 17.78
CA SER A 221 3.01 18.76 18.55
C SER A 221 1.82 18.39 17.67
N LYS A 222 1.59 19.14 16.59
CA LYS A 222 0.48 18.90 15.66
C LYS A 222 0.70 17.69 14.73
N ILE A 223 1.95 17.37 14.38
CA ILE A 223 2.30 16.28 13.46
C ILE A 223 2.92 15.06 14.16
N GLY A 224 3.25 15.20 15.45
CA GLY A 224 3.73 14.11 16.30
C GLY A 224 5.16 14.33 16.79
N ASN A 225 5.29 14.44 18.11
CA ASN A 225 6.57 14.51 18.82
C ASN A 225 6.83 13.29 19.70
N GLN A 226 5.90 12.35 19.72
CA GLN A 226 6.01 11.05 20.39
C GLN A 226 5.90 9.94 19.32
N VAL A 227 6.95 9.16 19.16
CA VAL A 227 7.09 8.18 18.09
C VAL A 227 7.32 6.80 18.69
N LEU A 228 6.61 5.80 18.17
CA LEU A 228 6.71 4.41 18.59
C LEU A 228 7.03 3.51 17.39
N PRO A 229 7.83 2.45 17.57
CA PRO A 229 8.06 1.50 16.50
C PRO A 229 6.75 0.75 16.16
N PRO A 230 6.57 0.33 14.90
CA PRO A 230 5.42 -0.48 14.49
C PRO A 230 5.27 -1.71 15.39
N GLY A 231 4.04 -2.04 15.76
CA GLY A 231 3.75 -3.18 16.63
C GLY A 231 3.91 -2.90 18.13
N ALA A 232 4.48 -1.76 18.56
CA ALA A 232 4.54 -1.40 19.96
C ALA A 232 3.13 -1.18 20.54
N SER A 233 2.91 -1.58 21.80
CA SER A 233 1.63 -1.38 22.47
C SER A 233 1.34 0.09 22.72
N LEU A 234 0.12 0.52 22.43
CA LEU A 234 -0.36 1.88 22.64
C LEU A 234 -1.12 2.00 23.97
N GLY A 235 -0.51 2.72 24.92
CA GLY A 235 -1.11 3.01 26.21
C GLY A 235 -1.63 1.77 26.93
N ASN A 236 -2.87 1.83 27.40
CA ASN A 236 -3.55 0.74 28.08
C ASN A 236 -4.45 -0.11 27.14
N GLY A 237 -4.22 -0.03 25.81
CA GLY A 237 -5.05 -0.71 24.82
C GLY A 237 -6.37 0.02 24.52
N LEU A 238 -7.40 -0.72 24.10
CA LEU A 238 -8.70 -0.17 23.73
C LEU A 238 -9.36 0.61 24.86
N THR A 239 -9.79 1.83 24.56
CA THR A 239 -10.64 2.61 25.47
C THR A 239 -12.01 1.95 25.62
N PRO A 240 -12.76 2.20 26.72
CA PRO A 240 -14.14 1.68 26.86
C PRO A 240 -15.07 2.13 25.73
N GLU A 241 -14.88 3.32 25.18
CA GLU A 241 -15.65 3.84 24.07
C GLU A 241 -15.35 3.07 22.76
N ALA A 242 -14.09 2.99 22.39
CA ALA A 242 -13.66 2.27 21.17
C ALA A 242 -14.00 0.77 21.24
N ALA A 243 -13.84 0.15 22.42
CA ALA A 243 -14.22 -1.25 22.63
C ALA A 243 -15.72 -1.48 22.36
N ARG A 244 -16.59 -0.61 22.87
CA ARG A 244 -18.03 -0.67 22.61
C ARG A 244 -18.34 -0.48 21.13
N ASP A 245 -17.66 0.47 20.45
CA ASP A 245 -17.85 0.75 19.05
C ASP A 245 -17.42 -0.42 18.16
N LEU A 246 -16.31 -1.07 18.49
CA LEU A 246 -15.73 -2.20 17.76
C LEU A 246 -16.35 -3.56 18.14
N GLY A 247 -17.17 -3.61 19.21
CA GLY A 247 -17.71 -4.87 19.73
C GLY A 247 -16.67 -5.77 20.41
N LEU A 248 -15.68 -5.15 21.07
CA LEU A 248 -14.56 -5.79 21.75
C LEU A 248 -14.56 -5.47 23.26
N LEU A 249 -13.61 -6.01 24.00
CA LEU A 249 -13.44 -5.68 25.43
C LEU A 249 -12.45 -4.52 25.61
N PRO A 250 -12.69 -3.63 26.58
CA PRO A 250 -11.71 -2.61 26.98
C PRO A 250 -10.37 -3.23 27.40
N GLY A 251 -9.27 -2.53 27.13
CA GLY A 251 -7.95 -2.98 27.53
C GLY A 251 -7.29 -4.03 26.63
N ILE A 252 -7.98 -4.50 25.55
CA ILE A 252 -7.31 -5.31 24.52
C ILE A 252 -6.15 -4.48 23.94
N ALA A 253 -4.96 -5.09 23.88
CA ALA A 253 -3.77 -4.42 23.36
C ALA A 253 -3.97 -3.94 21.92
N VAL A 254 -3.60 -2.69 21.64
CA VAL A 254 -3.58 -2.12 20.29
C VAL A 254 -2.15 -1.81 19.92
N ALA A 255 -1.74 -2.27 18.74
CA ALA A 255 -0.42 -2.04 18.20
C ALA A 255 -0.28 -0.67 17.54
N ALA A 256 0.89 -0.04 17.61
CA ALA A 256 1.28 1.06 16.75
C ALA A 256 1.19 0.59 15.29
N SER A 257 0.50 1.36 14.46
CA SER A 257 0.02 0.98 13.14
C SER A 257 1.12 0.88 12.07
N LEU A 258 0.70 0.36 10.92
CA LEU A 258 1.50 0.31 9.68
C LEU A 258 0.74 1.02 8.55
N ILE A 259 1.46 1.43 7.52
CA ILE A 259 0.85 1.72 6.20
C ILE A 259 0.43 0.37 5.58
N ASP A 260 -0.71 0.31 4.87
CA ASP A 260 -1.31 -0.91 4.31
C ASP A 260 -0.32 -1.75 3.48
N ALA A 261 0.40 -1.12 2.58
CA ALA A 261 1.42 -1.79 1.78
C ALA A 261 2.56 -2.38 2.65
N HIS A 262 2.93 -1.71 3.76
CA HIS A 262 3.95 -2.21 4.69
C HIS A 262 3.42 -3.38 5.53
N ALA A 263 2.16 -3.34 5.95
CA ALA A 263 1.51 -4.46 6.63
C ALA A 263 1.45 -5.70 5.72
N GLY A 264 1.03 -5.51 4.45
CA GLY A 264 1.07 -6.56 3.45
C GLY A 264 2.49 -7.10 3.21
N GLY A 265 3.47 -6.20 3.11
CA GLY A 265 4.88 -6.55 2.95
C GLY A 265 5.42 -7.37 4.12
N LEU A 266 5.12 -6.94 5.35
CA LEU A 266 5.51 -7.67 6.57
C LEU A 266 4.91 -9.08 6.57
N GLY A 267 3.62 -9.19 6.24
CA GLY A 267 2.90 -10.46 6.23
C GLY A 267 3.52 -11.49 5.27
N VAL A 268 3.89 -11.07 4.05
CA VAL A 268 4.43 -12.01 3.04
C VAL A 268 5.92 -12.23 3.19
N ILE A 269 6.72 -11.22 3.54
CA ILE A 269 8.17 -11.38 3.66
C ILE A 269 8.56 -12.29 4.84
N GLY A 270 7.71 -12.34 5.87
CA GLY A 270 7.85 -13.21 7.03
C GLY A 270 7.36 -14.64 6.84
N ALA A 271 6.84 -15.01 5.66
CA ALA A 271 6.28 -16.33 5.40
C ALA A 271 7.29 -17.46 5.72
N ASP A 272 6.79 -18.55 6.33
CA ASP A 272 7.57 -19.74 6.53
C ASP A 272 7.75 -20.45 5.18
N VAL A 273 8.99 -20.54 4.73
CA VAL A 273 9.36 -21.14 3.44
C VAL A 273 9.98 -22.53 3.58
N LYS A 274 10.07 -23.04 4.81
CA LYS A 274 10.73 -24.30 5.09
C LYS A 274 10.01 -25.48 4.44
N GLY A 275 10.75 -26.25 3.64
CA GLY A 275 10.22 -27.43 2.96
C GLY A 275 9.43 -27.14 1.67
N HIS A 276 9.39 -25.89 1.23
CA HIS A 276 8.72 -25.50 -0.01
C HIS A 276 9.66 -25.46 -1.23
N GLY A 277 10.95 -25.70 -1.04
CA GLY A 277 11.93 -25.75 -2.14
C GLY A 277 12.22 -24.40 -2.78
N LEU A 278 11.84 -23.28 -2.13
CA LEU A 278 12.09 -21.94 -2.65
C LEU A 278 13.57 -21.57 -2.53
N VAL A 279 14.06 -20.77 -3.48
CA VAL A 279 15.46 -20.31 -3.52
C VAL A 279 15.88 -19.58 -2.24
N CYS A 280 14.97 -18.84 -1.62
CA CYS A 280 15.24 -18.14 -0.37
C CYS A 280 15.22 -19.04 0.87
N GLU A 281 14.95 -20.34 0.73
CA GLU A 281 15.02 -21.29 1.86
C GLU A 281 16.46 -21.37 2.38
N GLY A 282 16.63 -21.12 3.67
CA GLY A 282 17.96 -21.04 4.28
C GLY A 282 18.76 -19.77 4.01
N GLN A 283 18.22 -18.84 3.19
CA GLN A 283 18.81 -17.53 2.98
C GLN A 283 18.26 -16.48 3.98
N PRO A 284 18.99 -15.38 4.21
CA PRO A 284 18.50 -14.27 5.02
C PRO A 284 17.20 -13.70 4.46
N VAL A 285 16.33 -13.20 5.33
CA VAL A 285 15.06 -12.54 4.93
C VAL A 285 15.27 -11.36 3.97
N THR A 286 16.46 -10.77 3.96
CA THR A 286 16.87 -9.70 3.02
C THR A 286 16.99 -10.14 1.57
N SER A 287 16.94 -11.46 1.29
CA SER A 287 16.90 -12.01 -0.06
C SER A 287 15.50 -12.00 -0.68
N ARG A 288 14.49 -11.56 0.08
CA ARG A 288 13.09 -11.57 -0.31
C ARG A 288 12.62 -10.15 -0.68
N LEU A 289 11.87 -10.03 -1.76
CA LEU A 289 11.18 -8.81 -2.14
C LEU A 289 9.67 -9.03 -2.04
N ALA A 290 9.00 -8.23 -1.23
CA ALA A 290 7.54 -8.21 -1.20
C ALA A 290 7.00 -7.30 -2.30
N VAL A 291 6.04 -7.78 -3.09
CA VAL A 291 5.37 -7.02 -4.14
C VAL A 291 3.88 -6.95 -3.83
N ILE A 292 3.42 -5.78 -3.44
CA ILE A 292 2.03 -5.55 -3.04
C ILE A 292 1.25 -5.04 -4.24
N CYS A 293 0.45 -5.93 -4.84
CA CYS A 293 -0.16 -5.76 -6.15
C CYS A 293 -1.65 -5.43 -6.05
N GLY A 294 -1.99 -4.15 -6.13
CA GLY A 294 -3.37 -3.63 -6.10
C GLY A 294 -3.67 -2.72 -7.29
N THR A 295 -4.32 -1.60 -7.04
CA THR A 295 -4.52 -0.51 -7.99
C THR A 295 -3.18 -0.01 -8.53
N SER A 296 -2.21 0.17 -7.64
CA SER A 296 -0.78 0.38 -7.86
C SER A 296 0.00 -0.85 -7.36
N SER A 297 1.31 -0.90 -7.55
CA SER A 297 2.16 -1.93 -6.94
C SER A 297 3.31 -1.29 -6.19
N CYS A 298 3.57 -1.79 -4.97
CA CYS A 298 4.72 -1.42 -4.16
C CYS A 298 5.71 -2.58 -4.10
N HIS A 299 7.01 -2.28 -4.20
CA HIS A 299 8.12 -3.24 -4.20
C HIS A 299 8.97 -2.97 -2.96
N MET A 300 8.93 -3.86 -1.98
CA MET A 300 9.51 -3.65 -0.66
C MET A 300 10.68 -4.59 -0.43
N GLY A 301 11.88 -4.03 -0.49
CA GLY A 301 13.13 -4.73 -0.17
C GLY A 301 13.70 -4.26 1.16
N ILE A 302 14.21 -5.20 1.97
CA ILE A 302 14.84 -4.89 3.24
C ILE A 302 16.34 -5.20 3.23
N SER A 303 17.10 -4.46 4.02
CA SER A 303 18.55 -4.61 4.15
C SER A 303 19.01 -4.41 5.60
N LYS A 304 20.19 -4.92 5.94
CA LYS A 304 20.79 -4.69 7.28
C LYS A 304 21.42 -3.31 7.39
N ASP A 305 21.98 -2.82 6.30
CA ASP A 305 22.63 -1.53 6.20
C ASP A 305 21.82 -0.59 5.31
N PRO A 306 21.91 0.74 5.47
CA PRO A 306 21.18 1.69 4.64
C PRO A 306 21.69 1.65 3.19
N ILE A 307 20.80 1.41 2.23
CA ILE A 307 21.10 1.39 0.80
C ILE A 307 20.32 2.51 0.13
N PHE A 308 21.01 3.49 -0.44
CA PHE A 308 20.39 4.56 -1.22
C PHE A 308 20.27 4.12 -2.68
N VAL A 309 19.03 3.99 -3.15
CA VAL A 309 18.71 3.62 -4.53
C VAL A 309 18.11 4.82 -5.24
N PRO A 310 18.75 5.39 -6.27
CA PRO A 310 18.18 6.52 -7.02
C PRO A 310 16.78 6.20 -7.54
N GLY A 311 15.82 7.11 -7.31
CA GLY A 311 14.45 6.95 -7.74
C GLY A 311 13.61 5.93 -6.93
N VAL A 312 14.17 5.34 -5.89
CA VAL A 312 13.46 4.44 -4.96
C VAL A 312 13.45 5.08 -3.57
N TRP A 313 12.31 5.04 -2.91
CA TRP A 313 12.14 5.63 -1.59
C TRP A 313 12.89 4.84 -0.50
N GLY A 314 13.34 5.55 0.51
CA GLY A 314 14.18 5.03 1.57
C GLY A 314 15.67 5.39 1.40
N PRO A 315 16.57 4.80 2.20
CA PRO A 315 16.30 3.73 3.16
C PRO A 315 15.59 4.24 4.43
N TYR A 316 14.59 3.49 4.90
CA TYR A 316 13.76 3.80 6.06
C TYR A 316 14.01 2.80 7.19
N PHE A 317 14.64 3.23 8.28
CA PHE A 317 14.97 2.34 9.39
C PHE A 317 13.73 1.91 10.18
N SER A 318 13.59 0.61 10.40
CA SER A 318 12.50 -0.02 11.18
C SER A 318 11.08 0.37 10.74
N ALA A 319 10.90 0.74 9.48
CA ALA A 319 9.60 1.15 8.96
C ALA A 319 8.62 -0.01 8.80
N MET A 320 9.10 -1.19 8.42
CA MET A 320 8.29 -2.40 8.17
C MET A 320 8.74 -3.55 9.07
N VAL A 321 9.99 -3.93 8.98
CA VAL A 321 10.60 -4.98 9.82
C VAL A 321 11.52 -4.32 10.83
N PRO A 322 11.28 -4.52 12.14
CA PRO A 322 12.12 -3.93 13.17
C PRO A 322 13.61 -4.28 13.01
N GLY A 323 14.48 -3.27 13.11
CA GLY A 323 15.93 -3.44 12.98
C GLY A 323 16.46 -3.56 11.56
N PHE A 324 15.61 -3.45 10.54
CA PHE A 324 16.02 -3.44 9.13
C PHE A 324 15.71 -2.10 8.47
N TRP A 325 16.48 -1.80 7.44
CA TRP A 325 16.22 -0.69 6.53
C TRP A 325 15.29 -1.14 5.40
N LEU A 326 14.35 -0.30 5.02
CA LEU A 326 13.39 -0.55 3.95
C LEU A 326 13.67 0.35 2.75
N ASN A 327 13.68 -0.23 1.56
CA ASN A 327 13.52 0.50 0.30
C ASN A 327 12.14 0.18 -0.31
N GLU A 328 11.42 1.21 -0.71
CA GLU A 328 10.10 1.12 -1.34
C GLU A 328 10.15 1.66 -2.77
N GLY A 329 10.20 0.75 -3.75
CA GLY A 329 9.94 1.07 -5.16
C GLY A 329 8.46 0.96 -5.48
N GLY A 330 8.04 1.41 -6.66
CA GLY A 330 6.64 1.25 -7.01
C GLY A 330 6.29 1.62 -8.44
N GLN A 331 5.13 1.12 -8.87
CA GLN A 331 4.47 1.49 -10.13
C GLN A 331 3.13 2.16 -9.77
N SER A 332 2.92 3.38 -10.26
CA SER A 332 1.77 4.23 -9.89
C SER A 332 0.42 3.62 -10.27
N VAL A 333 0.38 2.87 -11.38
CA VAL A 333 -0.83 2.16 -11.85
C VAL A 333 -0.44 0.77 -12.34
N THR A 334 -1.11 -0.26 -11.83
CA THR A 334 -0.93 -1.66 -12.25
C THR A 334 -2.30 -2.31 -12.49
N GLY A 335 -3.05 -2.68 -11.48
CA GLY A 335 -4.41 -3.18 -11.66
C GLY A 335 -5.31 -2.16 -12.38
N LYS A 336 -5.21 -0.90 -12.03
CA LYS A 336 -5.96 0.17 -12.72
C LYS A 336 -5.54 0.35 -14.17
N LEU A 337 -4.27 0.10 -14.52
CA LEU A 337 -3.82 0.10 -15.91
C LEU A 337 -4.44 -1.07 -16.68
N ILE A 338 -4.45 -2.26 -16.10
CA ILE A 338 -5.09 -3.44 -16.72
C ILE A 338 -6.58 -3.15 -16.97
N ASP A 339 -7.30 -2.63 -15.97
CA ASP A 339 -8.71 -2.25 -16.12
C ASP A 339 -8.88 -1.24 -17.25
N HIS A 340 -8.08 -0.17 -17.27
CA HIS A 340 -8.14 0.87 -18.30
C HIS A 340 -7.96 0.33 -19.70
N MET A 341 -6.97 -0.54 -19.91
CA MET A 341 -6.69 -1.14 -21.22
C MET A 341 -7.77 -2.12 -21.66
N VAL A 342 -8.32 -2.90 -20.73
CA VAL A 342 -9.34 -3.91 -21.04
C VAL A 342 -10.72 -3.27 -21.23
N GLU A 343 -11.14 -2.42 -20.28
CA GLU A 343 -12.47 -1.78 -20.31
C GLU A 343 -12.60 -0.75 -21.44
N GLY A 344 -11.51 -0.10 -21.83
CA GLY A 344 -11.46 0.86 -22.92
C GLY A 344 -11.46 0.26 -24.32
N HIS A 345 -11.33 -1.07 -24.46
CA HIS A 345 -11.24 -1.73 -25.76
C HIS A 345 -12.61 -2.00 -26.37
N ALA A 346 -12.73 -1.87 -27.69
CA ALA A 346 -14.01 -2.05 -28.41
C ALA A 346 -14.65 -3.44 -28.22
N ALA A 347 -13.86 -4.49 -28.00
CA ALA A 347 -14.36 -5.85 -27.75
C ALA A 347 -14.78 -6.10 -26.30
N PHE A 348 -14.68 -5.12 -25.38
CA PHE A 348 -15.01 -5.31 -23.96
C PHE A 348 -16.46 -5.75 -23.71
N PRO A 349 -17.50 -5.18 -24.38
CA PRO A 349 -18.86 -5.68 -24.23
C PRO A 349 -19.04 -7.15 -24.64
N GLU A 350 -18.37 -7.59 -25.71
CA GLU A 350 -18.36 -8.99 -26.13
C GLU A 350 -17.70 -9.89 -25.08
N LEU A 351 -16.56 -9.44 -24.52
CA LEU A 351 -15.86 -10.13 -23.43
C LEU A 351 -16.77 -10.32 -22.23
N GLN A 352 -17.48 -9.27 -21.79
CA GLN A 352 -18.39 -9.35 -20.64
C GLN A 352 -19.48 -10.40 -20.84
N VAL A 353 -20.12 -10.42 -22.02
CA VAL A 353 -21.15 -11.41 -22.36
C VAL A 353 -20.58 -12.83 -22.31
N LYS A 354 -19.40 -13.05 -22.91
CA LYS A 354 -18.78 -14.38 -22.98
C LYS A 354 -18.28 -14.86 -21.60
N ALA A 355 -17.71 -13.97 -20.79
CA ALA A 355 -17.27 -14.28 -19.42
C ALA A 355 -18.46 -14.64 -18.53
N THR A 356 -19.53 -13.83 -18.56
CA THR A 356 -20.77 -14.10 -17.83
C THR A 356 -21.39 -15.44 -18.21
N ALA A 357 -21.45 -15.76 -19.50
CA ALA A 357 -22.00 -17.03 -19.99
C ALA A 357 -21.21 -18.26 -19.48
N ARG A 358 -19.94 -18.07 -19.08
CA ARG A 358 -19.08 -19.12 -18.49
C ARG A 358 -18.95 -19.03 -16.95
N CYS A 359 -19.69 -18.12 -16.31
CA CYS A 359 -19.57 -17.85 -14.87
C CYS A 359 -18.12 -17.54 -14.45
N GLN A 360 -17.37 -16.83 -15.29
CA GLN A 360 -15.99 -16.44 -15.06
C GLN A 360 -15.86 -14.92 -14.92
N SER A 361 -14.81 -14.46 -14.23
CA SER A 361 -14.40 -13.06 -14.33
C SER A 361 -13.85 -12.78 -15.73
N VAL A 362 -13.86 -11.51 -16.14
CA VAL A 362 -13.30 -11.08 -17.44
C VAL A 362 -11.83 -11.48 -17.60
N TYR A 363 -11.06 -11.42 -16.53
CA TYR A 363 -9.63 -11.79 -16.55
C TYR A 363 -9.41 -13.30 -16.61
N ALA A 364 -10.22 -14.09 -15.90
CA ALA A 364 -10.18 -15.56 -16.02
C ALA A 364 -10.55 -16.02 -17.43
N TYR A 365 -11.53 -15.35 -18.04
CA TYR A 365 -11.90 -15.59 -19.43
C TYR A 365 -10.76 -15.26 -20.40
N LEU A 366 -10.12 -14.07 -20.25
CA LEU A 366 -8.98 -13.66 -21.07
C LEU A 366 -7.81 -14.64 -20.96
N ASN A 367 -7.48 -15.11 -19.73
CA ASN A 367 -6.45 -16.12 -19.55
C ASN A 367 -6.76 -17.40 -20.32
N SER A 368 -8.00 -17.90 -20.21
CA SER A 368 -8.44 -19.10 -20.96
C SER A 368 -8.42 -18.88 -22.48
N HIS A 369 -8.77 -17.67 -22.93
CA HIS A 369 -8.76 -17.31 -24.35
C HIS A 369 -7.34 -17.24 -24.91
N LEU A 370 -6.39 -16.68 -24.16
CA LEU A 370 -4.95 -16.69 -24.50
C LEU A 370 -4.42 -18.11 -24.66
N ASP A 371 -4.83 -19.03 -23.78
CA ASP A 371 -4.46 -20.45 -23.89
C ASP A 371 -4.97 -21.12 -25.16
N LEU A 372 -6.12 -20.68 -25.68
CA LEU A 372 -6.65 -21.17 -26.94
C LEU A 372 -5.86 -20.62 -28.14
N ILE A 373 -5.58 -19.31 -28.17
CA ILE A 373 -4.94 -18.67 -29.33
C ILE A 373 -3.43 -18.88 -29.41
N LYS A 374 -2.75 -19.18 -28.29
CA LYS A 374 -1.29 -19.44 -28.28
C LYS A 374 -0.88 -20.69 -29.06
N LYS A 375 -1.81 -21.63 -29.29
CA LYS A 375 -1.52 -22.92 -29.93
C LYS A 375 -0.39 -23.67 -29.21
N ALA A 376 0.68 -24.02 -29.92
CA ALA A 376 1.82 -24.76 -29.40
C ALA A 376 3.00 -23.88 -28.90
N GLN A 377 2.85 -22.55 -28.99
CA GLN A 377 3.91 -21.63 -28.54
C GLN A 377 3.70 -21.16 -27.11
N PRO A 378 4.76 -20.72 -26.39
CA PRO A 378 4.61 -20.05 -25.11
C PRO A 378 3.74 -18.78 -25.25
N VAL A 379 2.86 -18.53 -24.26
CA VAL A 379 1.91 -17.41 -24.34
C VAL A 379 2.60 -16.06 -24.52
N GLY A 380 3.78 -15.87 -23.92
CA GLY A 380 4.53 -14.62 -24.01
C GLY A 380 4.94 -14.21 -25.42
N PHE A 381 4.96 -15.15 -26.38
CA PHE A 381 5.29 -14.83 -27.78
C PHE A 381 4.11 -14.23 -28.59
N LEU A 382 2.90 -14.23 -28.04
CA LEU A 382 1.76 -13.60 -28.71
C LEU A 382 1.91 -12.09 -28.87
N THR A 383 2.77 -11.47 -28.10
CA THR A 383 2.98 -10.02 -28.06
C THR A 383 4.25 -9.54 -28.79
N VAL A 384 4.85 -10.39 -29.64
CA VAL A 384 6.12 -10.08 -30.33
C VAL A 384 6.07 -8.74 -31.10
N ASP A 385 4.91 -8.36 -31.61
CA ASP A 385 4.70 -7.13 -32.39
C ASP A 385 3.91 -6.05 -31.62
N LEU A 386 3.51 -6.29 -30.36
CA LEU A 386 2.70 -5.37 -29.57
C LEU A 386 3.36 -5.12 -28.20
N HIS A 387 3.72 -3.87 -27.95
CA HIS A 387 4.39 -3.47 -26.73
C HIS A 387 3.66 -2.33 -26.03
N VAL A 388 3.66 -2.36 -24.69
CA VAL A 388 3.09 -1.31 -23.83
C VAL A 388 4.20 -0.70 -22.99
N TRP A 389 4.28 0.63 -22.95
CA TRP A 389 5.04 1.37 -21.95
C TRP A 389 4.08 1.78 -20.83
N PRO A 390 4.27 1.30 -19.58
CA PRO A 390 3.19 1.30 -18.58
C PRO A 390 2.99 2.62 -17.82
N ASP A 391 3.77 3.66 -18.08
CA ASP A 391 3.80 4.91 -17.30
C ASP A 391 2.62 5.85 -17.61
N PHE A 392 1.39 5.31 -17.64
CA PHE A 392 0.17 6.10 -17.92
C PHE A 392 -0.12 7.16 -16.85
N HIS A 393 0.49 7.04 -15.67
CA HIS A 393 0.38 7.98 -14.55
C HIS A 393 1.76 8.41 -14.03
N GLY A 394 2.71 8.62 -14.92
CA GLY A 394 4.11 8.88 -14.57
C GLY A 394 4.83 7.62 -14.08
N ASN A 395 6.16 7.72 -13.93
CA ASN A 395 7.00 6.68 -13.37
C ASN A 395 7.34 7.02 -11.92
N ARG A 396 6.92 6.15 -10.97
CA ARG A 396 7.27 6.32 -9.55
C ARG A 396 8.72 5.88 -9.30
N SER A 397 9.09 4.71 -9.82
CA SER A 397 10.41 4.10 -9.64
C SER A 397 10.81 3.29 -10.88
N PRO A 398 12.10 3.26 -11.25
CA PRO A 398 13.22 4.00 -10.65
C PRO A 398 13.48 5.37 -11.28
N LEU A 399 12.71 5.80 -12.29
CA LEU A 399 12.97 7.07 -12.98
C LEU A 399 12.51 8.30 -12.18
N ALA A 400 11.51 8.13 -11.28
CA ALA A 400 10.91 9.19 -10.47
C ALA A 400 10.44 10.40 -11.29
N ASP A 401 9.85 10.16 -12.47
CA ASP A 401 9.41 11.18 -13.42
C ASP A 401 7.88 11.13 -13.61
N LEU A 402 7.20 12.12 -13.05
CA LEU A 402 5.74 12.26 -13.14
C LEU A 402 5.25 12.77 -14.51
N THR A 403 6.16 13.22 -15.38
CA THR A 403 5.80 13.76 -16.69
C THR A 403 5.65 12.67 -17.76
N LEU A 404 6.20 11.49 -17.52
CA LEU A 404 6.11 10.36 -18.43
C LEU A 404 4.65 9.95 -18.69
N LYS A 405 4.42 9.46 -19.91
CA LYS A 405 3.10 9.00 -20.36
C LYS A 405 3.19 7.60 -20.92
N GLY A 406 2.10 6.87 -20.79
CA GLY A 406 1.96 5.55 -21.38
C GLY A 406 2.01 5.60 -22.91
N MET A 407 2.49 4.51 -23.50
CA MET A 407 2.54 4.34 -24.95
C MET A 407 2.20 2.90 -25.33
N VAL A 408 1.50 2.73 -26.44
CA VAL A 408 1.23 1.43 -27.05
C VAL A 408 1.75 1.47 -28.47
N THR A 409 2.56 0.48 -28.84
CA THR A 409 3.10 0.36 -30.19
C THR A 409 2.77 -1.02 -30.78
N GLY A 410 2.49 -1.07 -32.08
CA GLY A 410 2.14 -2.34 -32.76
C GLY A 410 0.63 -2.58 -32.89
N LEU A 411 -0.21 -1.57 -32.66
CA LEU A 411 -1.66 -1.70 -32.83
C LEU A 411 -2.02 -2.01 -34.29
N LYS A 412 -3.04 -2.85 -34.45
CA LYS A 412 -3.64 -3.23 -35.74
C LYS A 412 -4.98 -2.50 -35.94
N LEU A 413 -5.54 -2.62 -37.14
CA LEU A 413 -6.87 -2.07 -37.43
C LEU A 413 -8.01 -2.97 -36.88
N SER A 414 -7.74 -4.25 -36.65
CA SER A 414 -8.70 -5.16 -36.00
C SER A 414 -8.88 -4.77 -34.53
N GLN A 415 -10.09 -4.99 -34.02
CA GLN A 415 -10.48 -4.71 -32.65
C GLN A 415 -11.34 -5.84 -32.09
N ASP A 416 -10.98 -7.08 -32.42
CA ASP A 416 -11.68 -8.26 -31.97
C ASP A 416 -11.22 -8.74 -30.60
N LEU A 417 -11.75 -9.87 -30.16
CA LEU A 417 -11.43 -10.43 -28.84
C LEU A 417 -9.99 -10.94 -28.74
N ASP A 418 -9.40 -11.40 -29.87
CA ASP A 418 -8.00 -11.84 -29.90
C ASP A 418 -7.07 -10.64 -29.67
N ASP A 419 -7.35 -9.50 -30.31
CA ASP A 419 -6.58 -8.26 -30.12
C ASP A 419 -6.69 -7.75 -28.67
N LEU A 420 -7.90 -7.79 -28.08
CA LEU A 420 -8.08 -7.45 -26.65
C LEU A 420 -7.27 -8.37 -25.75
N ALA A 421 -7.29 -9.68 -25.99
CA ALA A 421 -6.55 -10.63 -25.17
C ALA A 421 -5.02 -10.42 -25.28
N ILE A 422 -4.52 -10.12 -26.49
CA ILE A 422 -3.10 -9.82 -26.72
C ILE A 422 -2.71 -8.49 -26.08
N LEU A 423 -3.55 -7.45 -26.16
CA LEU A 423 -3.33 -6.17 -25.48
C LEU A 423 -3.30 -6.32 -23.94
N TYR A 424 -4.20 -7.12 -23.38
CA TYR A 424 -4.20 -7.48 -21.98
C TYR A 424 -2.87 -8.17 -21.57
N LEU A 425 -2.42 -9.17 -22.34
CA LEU A 425 -1.16 -9.85 -22.10
C LEU A 425 0.04 -8.89 -22.16
N ALA A 426 0.10 -8.04 -23.19
CA ALA A 426 1.16 -7.03 -23.34
C ALA A 426 1.19 -6.05 -22.15
N THR A 427 0.03 -5.69 -21.61
CA THR A 427 -0.10 -4.85 -20.43
C THR A 427 0.45 -5.56 -19.18
N VAL A 428 0.12 -6.82 -18.96
CA VAL A 428 0.65 -7.63 -17.85
C VAL A 428 2.16 -7.78 -17.96
N GLN A 429 2.68 -8.05 -19.16
CA GLN A 429 4.13 -8.12 -19.40
C GLN A 429 4.84 -6.79 -19.12
N ALA A 430 4.25 -5.66 -19.53
CA ALA A 430 4.80 -4.33 -19.28
C ALA A 430 4.93 -4.04 -17.77
N ILE A 431 3.94 -4.44 -16.98
CA ILE A 431 3.99 -4.33 -15.51
C ILE A 431 5.11 -5.21 -14.93
N ALA A 432 5.24 -6.45 -15.42
CA ALA A 432 6.30 -7.35 -14.95
C ALA A 432 7.70 -6.86 -15.36
N LEU A 433 7.85 -6.25 -16.54
CA LEU A 433 9.10 -5.58 -16.96
C LEU A 433 9.41 -4.36 -16.08
N GLY A 434 8.39 -3.59 -15.67
CA GLY A 434 8.54 -2.50 -14.71
C GLY A 434 9.03 -3.02 -13.34
N THR A 435 8.50 -4.15 -12.87
CA THR A 435 8.99 -4.83 -11.66
C THR A 435 10.46 -5.22 -11.80
N ARG A 436 10.84 -5.84 -12.92
CA ARG A 436 12.24 -6.19 -13.21
C ARG A 436 13.15 -4.97 -13.20
N PHE A 437 12.74 -3.86 -13.82
CA PHE A 437 13.52 -2.63 -13.86
C PHE A 437 13.78 -2.05 -12.46
N ILE A 438 12.78 -2.12 -11.56
CA ILE A 438 12.94 -1.74 -10.15
C ILE A 438 13.93 -2.67 -9.44
N ILE A 439 13.83 -3.99 -9.64
CA ILE A 439 14.74 -4.98 -9.06
C ILE A 439 16.19 -4.71 -9.52
N GLU A 440 16.41 -4.53 -10.82
CA GLU A 440 17.73 -4.23 -11.37
C GLU A 440 18.34 -2.96 -10.78
N ALA A 441 17.53 -1.91 -10.55
CA ALA A 441 17.99 -0.69 -9.88
C ALA A 441 18.37 -0.93 -8.42
N MET A 442 17.60 -1.74 -7.68
CA MET A 442 17.87 -2.10 -6.29
C MET A 442 19.14 -2.97 -6.20
N GLU A 443 19.31 -3.94 -7.08
CA GLU A 443 20.48 -4.83 -7.13
C GLU A 443 21.76 -4.07 -7.51
N ALA A 444 21.67 -3.15 -8.46
CA ALA A 444 22.78 -2.27 -8.82
C ALA A 444 23.26 -1.40 -7.65
N ALA A 445 22.37 -1.06 -6.72
CA ALA A 445 22.69 -0.33 -5.50
C ALA A 445 23.19 -1.21 -4.33
N GLY A 446 23.08 -2.55 -4.44
CA GLY A 446 23.62 -3.47 -3.44
C GLY A 446 22.60 -4.38 -2.75
N HIS A 447 21.33 -4.38 -3.13
CA HIS A 447 20.39 -5.42 -2.73
C HIS A 447 20.75 -6.77 -3.38
N SER A 448 20.38 -7.86 -2.72
CA SER A 448 20.53 -9.22 -3.26
C SER A 448 19.18 -9.92 -3.15
N ILE A 449 18.40 -9.86 -4.22
CA ILE A 449 17.02 -10.36 -4.26
C ILE A 449 17.02 -11.71 -5.00
N SER A 450 16.48 -12.75 -4.36
CA SER A 450 16.40 -14.09 -4.94
C SER A 450 14.96 -14.58 -5.11
N THR A 451 14.00 -14.00 -4.40
CA THR A 451 12.62 -14.49 -4.39
C THR A 451 11.63 -13.34 -4.25
N LEU A 452 10.60 -13.36 -5.08
CA LEU A 452 9.46 -12.43 -5.02
C LEU A 452 8.31 -13.06 -4.26
N PHE A 453 7.72 -12.27 -3.35
CA PHE A 453 6.49 -12.63 -2.64
C PHE A 453 5.39 -11.65 -3.06
N LEU A 454 4.41 -12.14 -3.80
CA LEU A 454 3.31 -11.32 -4.31
C LEU A 454 2.10 -11.41 -3.38
N CYS A 455 1.51 -10.27 -3.05
CA CYS A 455 0.21 -10.23 -2.37
C CYS A 455 -0.70 -9.13 -2.97
N GLY A 456 -1.98 -9.15 -2.58
CA GLY A 456 -2.99 -8.23 -3.10
C GLY A 456 -3.84 -8.84 -4.21
N GLY A 457 -4.75 -8.05 -4.78
CA GLY A 457 -5.75 -8.54 -5.73
C GLY A 457 -5.18 -9.19 -6.99
N LEU A 458 -4.09 -8.65 -7.53
CA LEU A 458 -3.48 -9.17 -8.77
C LEU A 458 -2.71 -10.49 -8.56
N SER A 459 -2.27 -10.81 -7.34
CA SER A 459 -1.61 -12.10 -7.07
C SER A 459 -2.54 -13.30 -7.24
N LYS A 460 -3.86 -13.07 -7.26
CA LYS A 460 -4.89 -14.09 -7.56
C LYS A 460 -5.00 -14.42 -9.05
N ASN A 461 -4.31 -13.68 -9.92
CA ASN A 461 -4.32 -13.89 -11.35
C ASN A 461 -3.10 -14.75 -11.76
N PRO A 462 -3.29 -16.03 -12.16
CA PRO A 462 -2.16 -16.93 -12.50
C PRO A 462 -1.26 -16.39 -13.61
N LEU A 463 -1.84 -15.72 -14.62
CA LEU A 463 -1.06 -15.13 -15.71
C LEU A 463 -0.15 -14.00 -15.21
N PHE A 464 -0.66 -13.16 -14.30
CA PHE A 464 0.13 -12.08 -13.70
C PHE A 464 1.34 -12.64 -12.94
N VAL A 465 1.13 -13.67 -12.14
CA VAL A 465 2.20 -14.35 -11.38
C VAL A 465 3.21 -14.99 -12.33
N GLN A 466 2.73 -15.73 -13.35
CA GLN A 466 3.58 -16.39 -14.33
C GLN A 466 4.45 -15.39 -15.11
N MET A 467 3.87 -14.28 -15.57
CA MET A 467 4.64 -13.27 -16.30
C MET A 467 5.71 -12.60 -15.43
N HIS A 468 5.43 -12.38 -14.14
CA HIS A 468 6.45 -11.90 -13.21
C HIS A 468 7.58 -12.92 -13.04
N ALA A 469 7.25 -14.20 -12.85
CA ALA A 469 8.24 -15.26 -12.75
C ALA A 469 9.12 -15.35 -14.01
N ASP A 470 8.50 -15.40 -15.20
CA ASP A 470 9.21 -15.55 -16.47
C ASP A 470 10.15 -14.36 -16.76
N ILE A 471 9.67 -13.13 -16.46
CA ILE A 471 10.39 -11.91 -16.81
C ILE A 471 11.49 -11.59 -15.80
N THR A 472 11.26 -11.82 -14.50
CA THR A 472 12.24 -11.49 -13.47
C THR A 472 13.26 -12.63 -13.22
N GLY A 473 12.92 -13.89 -13.51
CA GLY A 473 13.76 -15.07 -13.30
C GLY A 473 14.88 -15.28 -14.31
N SER A 474 14.95 -14.49 -15.38
CA SER A 474 15.86 -14.71 -16.53
C SER A 474 17.28 -14.14 -16.37
N ASN A 475 17.81 -13.93 -15.20
CA ASN A 475 19.23 -13.70 -14.99
C ASN A 475 20.02 -15.02 -14.98
N GLY A 476 19.94 -15.78 -16.10
CA GLY A 476 21.01 -16.64 -16.64
C GLY A 476 21.72 -17.66 -15.77
N LYS A 477 21.18 -18.13 -14.64
CA LYS A 477 21.67 -19.31 -13.93
C LYS A 477 20.54 -20.00 -13.15
N ASN A 478 20.13 -21.14 -13.67
CA ASN A 478 19.22 -22.16 -13.13
C ASN A 478 17.71 -21.86 -13.23
N GLU A 479 17.00 -22.88 -13.72
CA GLU A 479 15.56 -23.06 -13.64
C GLU A 479 15.10 -22.87 -12.18
N GLN A 480 14.67 -21.65 -11.83
CA GLN A 480 14.17 -21.35 -10.51
C GLN A 480 12.69 -21.01 -10.63
N SER A 481 11.87 -21.87 -10.05
CA SER A 481 10.44 -21.64 -9.94
C SER A 481 10.15 -20.50 -8.98
N TRP A 482 9.55 -19.43 -9.47
CA TRP A 482 8.93 -18.39 -8.64
C TRP A 482 7.54 -18.87 -8.26
N GLU A 483 7.30 -19.10 -6.98
CA GLU A 483 5.97 -19.46 -6.48
C GLU A 483 5.36 -18.29 -5.71
N SER A 484 4.09 -18.03 -5.96
CA SER A 484 3.31 -17.09 -5.15
C SER A 484 2.88 -17.81 -3.87
N CYS A 485 3.36 -17.37 -2.72
CA CYS A 485 2.74 -17.74 -1.45
C CYS A 485 1.41 -16.97 -1.32
N VAL A 486 0.37 -17.45 -1.98
CA VAL A 486 -1.00 -17.10 -1.65
C VAL A 486 -1.44 -18.12 -0.59
N PRO A 487 -1.79 -17.73 0.63
CA PRO A 487 -2.51 -18.65 1.50
C PRO A 487 -3.78 -19.06 0.74
N GLU A 488 -3.96 -20.35 0.50
CA GLU A 488 -5.21 -20.87 -0.04
C GLU A 488 -6.33 -20.45 0.92
N THR A 489 -7.05 -19.41 0.56
CA THR A 489 -8.36 -19.16 1.15
C THR A 489 -9.27 -20.19 0.51
N THR A 490 -9.36 -21.36 1.13
CA THR A 490 -10.45 -22.32 0.87
C THR A 490 -11.76 -21.58 1.00
N GLY A 491 -12.57 -21.65 -0.04
CA GLY A 491 -13.75 -20.96 -0.48
C GLY A 491 -14.83 -20.56 0.51
#